data_3e19dde65a4b455e6843c4b6f8b861c4
#
_entry.id   3e19dde65a4b455e6843c4b6f8b861c4
#
_cell.length_a   1.000
_cell.length_b   1.000
_cell.length_c   1.000
_cell.angle_alpha   90.00
_cell.angle_beta   90.00
_cell.angle_gamma   90.00
#
_symmetry.space_group_name_H-M   'P 1'
#
loop_
_entity.id
_entity.type
_entity.pdbx_description
1 polymer ?
#
loop_
_entity_poly.entity_id
_entity_poly.type
_entity_poly.pdbx_seq_one_letter_code
_entity_poly.pdbx_strand_id
1 'polypeptide(L)'
;MSEQNNPQIEPQLDENQIIALRREKLHNIRKERNAYPNDFKRDSFAADLHTQYGEISKEELDPQGIPVKVAGRMMLKRQMGKASFATIQDVTGQIQLYLNNKGVSQEVLDDFNHWDLGDIVGAEGTLFKTNHGELTVRVSNIRLLSKSLRPLPDKHKGLSDQETKYRQRYVDLIANEESRNTFIKRSQIIQSVRNFMVNEHYLEVETPMMHPIPGGATAKPFVTHHNALDIPLYLRIAPELYLKRLVVGGLERVFEINRSFRNEGMSVRHNPEFTMIEFYEAFSEYERMMQMAEDIIRNASRTVNGTAKISYNGKEVDLESPFERLTILEAIKKYNPHYTDEQLNDAEWLKKEIVKHGESLPPSPGIGSLQLALFEGCAESKLWNPTFIIDYPVEVSPLARASDSKPGLTERFELFVVGRELANGYSELNDPEDQAERFKAQVAQKDAGDDEAMHYDADYIRAMEFGLPPTGGCGIGIDRLVMLLTDSQTIRDVILFPQMRPE
;
A
#
# COMPACT_ATOMS: atom_id res chain seq x y z
N MET A 1 51.47 19.03 37.62
CA MET A 1 51.34 18.93 36.14
C MET A 1 50.74 17.58 35.83
N SER A 2 49.43 17.52 35.65
CA SER A 2 48.68 16.31 35.29
C SER A 2 48.44 16.32 33.80
N GLU A 3 49.11 15.44 33.07
CA GLU A 3 48.86 15.21 31.67
C GLU A 3 47.44 14.64 31.47
N GLN A 4 46.61 15.42 30.80
CA GLN A 4 45.30 14.97 30.35
C GLN A 4 45.51 14.06 29.12
N ASN A 5 45.23 12.77 29.29
CA ASN A 5 45.09 11.83 28.19
C ASN A 5 43.87 12.24 27.33
N ASN A 6 44.14 12.86 26.19
CA ASN A 6 43.13 13.12 25.18
C ASN A 6 42.89 11.80 24.42
N PRO A 7 41.66 11.24 24.38
CA PRO A 7 41.41 10.05 23.59
C PRO A 7 41.54 10.42 22.09
N GLN A 8 42.51 9.80 21.44
CA GLN A 8 42.66 9.89 19.97
C GLN A 8 41.37 9.36 19.35
N ILE A 9 40.61 10.25 18.71
CA ILE A 9 39.47 9.88 17.89
C ILE A 9 40.07 9.21 16.63
N GLU A 10 39.93 7.88 16.54
CA GLU A 10 40.29 7.16 15.31
C GLU A 10 39.52 7.77 14.12
N PRO A 11 40.17 8.02 12.98
CA PRO A 11 39.50 8.58 11.82
C PRO A 11 38.39 7.63 11.37
N GLN A 12 37.17 8.14 11.32
CA GLN A 12 36.01 7.40 10.86
C GLN A 12 36.21 7.10 9.36
N LEU A 13 36.34 5.80 9.00
CA LEU A 13 36.49 5.35 7.63
C LEU A 13 35.27 5.77 6.79
N ASP A 14 35.48 6.25 5.57
CA ASP A 14 34.42 6.52 4.65
C ASP A 14 33.76 5.20 4.12
N GLU A 15 32.56 5.31 3.53
CA GLU A 15 31.82 4.14 3.05
C GLU A 15 32.62 3.32 2.05
N ASN A 16 33.39 3.93 1.15
CA ASN A 16 34.17 3.25 0.13
C ASN A 16 35.32 2.46 0.76
N GLN A 17 35.96 3.00 1.79
CA GLN A 17 37.01 2.30 2.56
C GLN A 17 36.44 1.08 3.29
N ILE A 18 35.24 1.20 3.90
CA ILE A 18 34.56 0.08 4.54
C ILE A 18 34.22 -1.01 3.53
N ILE A 19 33.70 -0.65 2.37
CA ILE A 19 33.38 -1.59 1.29
C ILE A 19 34.64 -2.31 0.80
N ALA A 20 35.77 -1.59 0.62
CA ALA A 20 37.03 -2.19 0.21
C ALA A 20 37.54 -3.22 1.22
N LEU A 21 37.53 -2.88 2.51
CA LEU A 21 37.92 -3.80 3.60
C LEU A 21 37.02 -5.04 3.64
N ARG A 22 35.72 -4.87 3.50
CA ARG A 22 34.77 -6.01 3.48
C ARG A 22 34.95 -6.89 2.25
N ARG A 23 35.31 -6.33 1.10
CA ARG A 23 35.67 -7.09 -0.12
C ARG A 23 36.95 -7.90 0.09
N GLU A 24 37.96 -7.35 0.76
CA GLU A 24 39.18 -8.07 1.11
C GLU A 24 38.88 -9.24 2.06
N LYS A 25 38.08 -9.02 3.12
CA LYS A 25 37.62 -10.11 4.01
C LYS A 25 36.89 -11.20 3.22
N LEU A 26 35.98 -10.83 2.30
CA LEU A 26 35.28 -11.80 1.44
C LEU A 26 36.25 -12.58 0.57
N HIS A 27 37.26 -11.90 -0.01
CA HIS A 27 38.28 -12.58 -0.82
C HIS A 27 39.05 -13.62 -0.01
N ASN A 28 39.39 -13.30 1.23
CA ASN A 28 40.11 -14.24 2.11
C ASN A 28 39.20 -15.43 2.50
N ILE A 29 37.95 -15.19 2.85
CA ILE A 29 36.98 -16.28 3.10
C ILE A 29 36.87 -17.23 1.90
N ARG A 30 36.83 -16.72 0.68
CA ARG A 30 36.75 -17.54 -0.57
C ARG A 30 37.97 -18.44 -0.82
N LYS A 31 39.13 -18.12 -0.24
CA LYS A 31 40.31 -18.97 -0.33
C LYS A 31 40.22 -20.21 0.59
N GLU A 32 39.49 -20.08 1.67
CA GLU A 32 39.41 -21.09 2.71
C GLU A 32 38.17 -21.97 2.60
N ARG A 33 37.03 -21.36 2.19
CA ARG A 33 35.74 -22.05 2.15
C ARG A 33 34.73 -21.37 1.21
N ASN A 34 33.58 -22.04 1.02
CA ASN A 34 32.45 -21.40 0.33
C ASN A 34 31.93 -20.22 1.19
N ALA A 35 32.03 -19.00 0.63
CA ALA A 35 31.62 -17.79 1.31
C ALA A 35 30.09 -17.57 1.32
N TYR A 36 29.34 -18.32 0.50
CA TYR A 36 27.88 -18.23 0.36
C TYR A 36 27.26 -19.64 0.36
N PRO A 37 27.35 -20.38 1.48
CA PRO A 37 26.77 -21.70 1.58
C PRO A 37 25.23 -21.61 1.58
N ASN A 38 24.57 -22.60 0.96
CA ASN A 38 23.11 -22.68 0.83
C ASN A 38 22.50 -23.92 1.53
N ASP A 39 23.28 -24.62 2.33
CA ASP A 39 22.92 -25.86 2.98
C ASP A 39 22.40 -25.69 4.43
N PHE A 40 22.38 -24.47 4.97
CA PHE A 40 21.82 -24.16 6.28
C PHE A 40 20.30 -24.08 6.23
N LYS A 41 19.63 -24.86 7.06
CA LYS A 41 18.17 -24.85 7.20
C LYS A 41 17.82 -24.46 8.63
N ARG A 42 17.19 -23.30 8.81
CA ARG A 42 16.60 -22.91 10.09
C ARG A 42 15.32 -23.69 10.35
N ASP A 43 15.04 -23.97 11.60
CA ASP A 43 13.81 -24.59 12.08
C ASP A 43 12.99 -23.68 13.02
N SER A 44 13.55 -22.54 13.42
CA SER A 44 12.98 -21.65 14.44
C SER A 44 13.01 -20.20 13.99
N PHE A 45 11.97 -19.46 14.37
CA PHE A 45 11.84 -18.02 14.14
C PHE A 45 11.86 -17.24 15.48
N ALA A 46 12.39 -16.02 15.47
CA ALA A 46 12.57 -15.22 16.66
C ALA A 46 11.25 -14.98 17.44
N ALA A 47 10.19 -14.55 16.76
CA ALA A 47 8.92 -14.29 17.44
C ALA A 47 8.27 -15.56 18.01
N ASP A 48 8.35 -16.69 17.29
CA ASP A 48 7.80 -17.96 17.78
C ASP A 48 8.51 -18.40 19.07
N LEU A 49 9.86 -18.26 19.10
CA LEU A 49 10.65 -18.56 20.30
C LEU A 49 10.29 -17.64 21.47
N HIS A 50 10.13 -16.34 21.22
CA HIS A 50 9.69 -15.40 22.25
C HIS A 50 8.26 -15.70 22.74
N THR A 51 7.34 -16.02 21.85
CA THR A 51 5.97 -16.38 22.21
C THR A 51 5.90 -17.64 23.05
N GLN A 52 6.69 -18.67 22.67
CA GLN A 52 6.63 -19.98 23.32
C GLN A 52 7.45 -20.03 24.64
N TYR A 53 8.58 -19.33 24.70
CA TYR A 53 9.55 -19.44 25.79
C TYR A 53 9.85 -18.13 26.50
N GLY A 54 9.33 -17.00 26.01
CA GLY A 54 9.65 -15.67 26.55
C GLY A 54 9.22 -15.46 28.00
N GLU A 55 8.11 -16.06 28.41
CA GLU A 55 7.59 -15.92 29.80
C GLU A 55 8.07 -17.01 30.76
N ILE A 56 8.71 -18.09 30.24
CA ILE A 56 9.25 -19.18 31.12
C ILE A 56 10.42 -18.67 31.91
N SER A 57 10.48 -19.01 33.21
CA SER A 57 11.58 -18.61 34.09
C SER A 57 12.91 -19.23 33.64
N LYS A 58 14.04 -18.61 34.05
CA LYS A 58 15.35 -19.14 33.72
C LYS A 58 15.57 -20.54 34.34
N GLU A 59 15.11 -20.73 35.55
CA GLU A 59 15.22 -21.97 36.32
C GLU A 59 14.46 -23.12 35.66
N GLU A 60 13.38 -22.81 34.96
CA GLU A 60 12.55 -23.79 34.26
C GLU A 60 13.03 -24.04 32.84
N LEU A 61 13.53 -23.01 32.13
CA LEU A 61 13.94 -23.08 30.73
C LEU A 61 15.32 -23.75 30.57
N ASP A 62 16.32 -23.30 31.34
CA ASP A 62 17.70 -23.72 31.13
C ASP A 62 17.91 -25.25 31.22
N PRO A 63 17.25 -25.99 32.16
CA PRO A 63 17.38 -27.45 32.22
C PRO A 63 16.76 -28.22 31.03
N GLN A 64 15.83 -27.62 30.30
CA GLN A 64 15.15 -28.27 29.18
C GLN A 64 16.10 -28.45 28.00
N GLY A 65 17.13 -27.61 27.84
CA GLY A 65 18.12 -27.74 26.78
C GLY A 65 17.54 -27.72 25.36
N ILE A 66 16.54 -26.90 25.11
CA ILE A 66 15.77 -26.86 23.87
C ILE A 66 16.67 -26.52 22.69
N PRO A 67 16.85 -27.45 21.73
CA PRO A 67 17.69 -27.21 20.56
C PRO A 67 16.97 -26.32 19.56
N VAL A 68 17.69 -25.37 18.95
CA VAL A 68 17.17 -24.45 17.93
C VAL A 68 18.21 -24.21 16.84
N LYS A 69 17.71 -23.95 15.62
CA LYS A 69 18.48 -23.46 14.49
C LYS A 69 17.87 -22.17 14.00
N VAL A 70 18.56 -21.06 14.23
CA VAL A 70 18.12 -19.73 13.87
C VAL A 70 19.03 -19.14 12.79
N ALA A 71 18.47 -18.29 11.93
CA ALA A 71 19.26 -17.56 10.95
C ALA A 71 18.69 -16.17 10.76
N GLY A 72 19.56 -15.18 10.60
CA GLY A 72 19.15 -13.80 10.42
C GLY A 72 20.32 -12.87 10.13
N ARG A 73 20.01 -11.60 9.95
CA ARG A 73 20.99 -10.53 9.77
C ARG A 73 21.53 -10.08 11.13
N MET A 74 22.84 -10.00 11.27
CA MET A 74 23.50 -9.54 12.48
C MET A 74 23.35 -8.02 12.63
N MET A 75 22.51 -7.58 13.57
CA MET A 75 22.20 -6.18 13.83
C MET A 75 23.02 -5.58 14.95
N LEU A 76 23.49 -6.41 15.88
CA LEU A 76 24.34 -6.00 16.99
C LEU A 76 25.39 -7.07 17.26
N LYS A 77 26.58 -6.61 17.65
CA LYS A 77 27.67 -7.46 18.07
C LYS A 77 28.43 -6.79 19.21
N ARG A 78 28.67 -7.51 20.31
CA ARG A 78 29.41 -7.01 21.45
C ARG A 78 30.35 -8.10 21.97
N GLN A 79 31.59 -7.77 22.18
CA GLN A 79 32.57 -8.65 22.81
C GLN A 79 32.73 -8.26 24.30
N MET A 80 32.62 -9.24 25.16
CA MET A 80 32.73 -9.06 26.63
C MET A 80 33.69 -10.08 27.19
N GLY A 81 34.97 -9.74 27.24
CA GLY A 81 36.03 -10.64 27.73
C GLY A 81 36.15 -11.88 26.83
N LYS A 82 35.86 -13.05 27.42
CA LYS A 82 35.91 -14.37 26.73
C LYS A 82 34.58 -14.79 26.09
N ALA A 83 33.59 -13.92 26.09
CA ALA A 83 32.28 -14.16 25.55
C ALA A 83 31.90 -13.08 24.51
N SER A 84 31.09 -13.45 23.53
CA SER A 84 30.54 -12.53 22.55
C SER A 84 29.02 -12.67 22.50
N PHE A 85 28.35 -11.55 22.35
CA PHE A 85 26.91 -11.46 22.11
C PHE A 85 26.66 -10.90 20.72
N ALA A 86 25.69 -11.47 20.01
CA ALA A 86 25.16 -10.89 18.79
C ALA A 86 23.64 -10.87 18.85
N THR A 87 23.02 -9.90 18.21
CA THR A 87 21.57 -9.92 17.97
C THR A 87 21.37 -10.12 16.48
N ILE A 88 20.63 -11.15 16.12
CA ILE A 88 20.23 -11.39 14.73
C ILE A 88 18.77 -11.07 14.57
N GLN A 89 18.43 -10.58 13.37
CA GLN A 89 17.08 -10.21 12.96
C GLN A 89 16.62 -11.11 11.82
N ASP A 90 15.49 -11.76 12.00
CA ASP A 90 14.76 -12.46 10.96
C ASP A 90 13.51 -11.69 10.51
N VAL A 91 12.62 -12.31 9.75
CA VAL A 91 11.36 -11.69 9.27
C VAL A 91 10.38 -11.42 10.40
N THR A 92 10.48 -12.12 11.53
CA THR A 92 9.54 -12.07 12.64
C THR A 92 10.01 -11.19 13.81
N GLY A 93 11.32 -10.99 13.92
CA GLY A 93 11.87 -10.22 15.03
C GLY A 93 13.37 -10.43 15.24
N GLN A 94 13.81 -10.22 16.48
CA GLN A 94 15.22 -10.34 16.86
C GLN A 94 15.39 -11.38 17.95
N ILE A 95 16.54 -12.09 17.92
CA ILE A 95 16.95 -13.00 18.99
C ILE A 95 18.44 -12.82 19.29
N GLN A 96 18.81 -12.95 20.57
CA GLN A 96 20.18 -12.85 21.00
C GLN A 96 20.92 -14.17 20.86
N LEU A 97 22.16 -14.11 20.43
CA LEU A 97 23.12 -15.21 20.40
C LEU A 97 24.19 -14.98 21.44
N TYR A 98 24.60 -16.05 22.15
CA TYR A 98 25.69 -16.06 23.11
C TYR A 98 26.74 -17.08 22.68
N LEU A 99 27.97 -16.62 22.46
CA LEU A 99 29.12 -17.40 22.04
C LEU A 99 30.20 -17.34 23.14
N ASN A 100 30.79 -18.47 23.46
CA ASN A 100 31.97 -18.55 24.35
C ASN A 100 32.84 -19.74 23.94
N ASN A 101 34.04 -19.80 24.50
CA ASN A 101 35.04 -20.85 24.27
C ASN A 101 34.67 -22.24 24.82
N LYS A 102 33.56 -22.35 25.55
CA LYS A 102 33.03 -23.65 26.00
C LYS A 102 32.01 -24.22 25.05
N GLY A 103 31.31 -23.35 24.27
CA GLY A 103 30.27 -23.76 23.32
C GLY A 103 30.79 -23.95 21.89
N VAL A 104 31.76 -23.11 21.46
CA VAL A 104 32.36 -23.16 20.12
C VAL A 104 33.88 -23.20 20.17
N SER A 105 34.54 -23.69 19.10
CA SER A 105 35.99 -23.70 19.01
C SER A 105 36.59 -22.28 18.98
N GLN A 106 37.87 -22.14 19.33
CA GLN A 106 38.56 -20.87 19.22
C GLN A 106 38.59 -20.34 17.80
N GLU A 107 38.79 -21.22 16.83
CA GLU A 107 38.74 -20.88 15.38
C GLU A 107 37.42 -20.23 14.99
N VAL A 108 36.29 -20.77 15.44
CA VAL A 108 34.95 -20.21 15.17
C VAL A 108 34.76 -18.85 15.84
N LEU A 109 35.33 -18.66 17.06
CA LEU A 109 35.30 -17.37 17.74
C LEU A 109 36.15 -16.33 17.01
N ASP A 110 37.31 -16.71 16.53
CA ASP A 110 38.22 -15.83 15.78
C ASP A 110 37.60 -15.43 14.48
N ASP A 111 37.00 -16.35 13.77
CA ASP A 111 36.21 -16.10 12.57
C ASP A 111 35.06 -15.12 12.85
N PHE A 112 34.24 -15.41 13.85
CA PHE A 112 33.13 -14.57 14.25
C PHE A 112 33.60 -13.15 14.58
N ASN A 113 34.77 -12.99 15.18
CA ASN A 113 35.32 -11.66 15.49
C ASN A 113 35.63 -10.81 14.23
N HIS A 114 35.88 -11.45 13.10
CA HIS A 114 36.13 -10.77 11.82
C HIS A 114 34.85 -10.44 11.02
N TRP A 115 33.70 -11.00 11.42
CA TRP A 115 32.43 -10.71 10.77
C TRP A 115 31.93 -9.31 11.10
N ASP A 116 31.15 -8.73 10.20
CA ASP A 116 30.69 -7.36 10.29
C ASP A 116 29.17 -7.27 10.54
N LEU A 117 28.72 -6.15 11.09
CA LEU A 117 27.29 -5.86 11.18
C LEU A 117 26.69 -5.84 9.77
N GLY A 118 25.52 -6.44 9.63
CA GLY A 118 24.84 -6.66 8.35
C GLY A 118 25.08 -8.03 7.76
N ASP A 119 26.10 -8.79 8.20
CA ASP A 119 26.31 -10.17 7.75
C ASP A 119 25.10 -11.05 8.10
N ILE A 120 24.77 -12.00 7.23
CA ILE A 120 23.73 -12.99 7.50
C ILE A 120 24.41 -14.24 8.05
N VAL A 121 23.93 -14.69 9.19
CA VAL A 121 24.50 -15.82 9.94
C VAL A 121 23.44 -16.87 10.25
N GLY A 122 23.87 -18.12 10.34
CA GLY A 122 23.08 -19.22 10.86
C GLY A 122 23.73 -19.76 12.13
N ALA A 123 22.96 -19.97 13.18
CA ALA A 123 23.42 -20.45 14.47
C ALA A 123 22.59 -21.66 14.92
N GLU A 124 23.27 -22.67 15.47
CA GLU A 124 22.67 -23.82 16.13
C GLU A 124 23.06 -23.77 17.62
N GLY A 125 22.15 -24.15 18.48
CA GLY A 125 22.42 -24.13 19.90
C GLY A 125 21.21 -24.50 20.75
N THR A 126 21.25 -24.13 22.03
CA THR A 126 20.15 -24.34 22.96
C THR A 126 19.65 -23.02 23.55
N LEU A 127 18.34 -22.93 23.78
CA LEU A 127 17.73 -21.77 24.40
C LEU A 127 18.10 -21.71 25.88
N PHE A 128 18.33 -20.52 26.38
CA PHE A 128 18.48 -20.19 27.79
C PHE A 128 18.10 -18.74 28.06
N LYS A 129 17.92 -18.37 29.32
CA LYS A 129 17.77 -16.98 29.71
C LYS A 129 19.03 -16.43 30.37
N THR A 130 19.43 -15.22 29.98
CA THR A 130 20.51 -14.49 30.67
C THR A 130 20.09 -14.12 32.11
N ASN A 131 21.04 -13.65 32.94
CA ASN A 131 20.72 -13.16 34.28
C ASN A 131 19.81 -11.93 34.30
N HIS A 132 19.65 -11.26 33.16
CA HIS A 132 18.73 -10.13 32.96
C HIS A 132 17.39 -10.54 32.33
N GLY A 133 17.13 -11.85 32.17
CA GLY A 133 15.88 -12.40 31.63
C GLY A 133 15.79 -12.43 30.12
N GLU A 134 16.85 -12.06 29.38
CA GLU A 134 16.85 -12.06 27.91
C GLU A 134 16.90 -13.48 27.35
N LEU A 135 15.91 -13.83 26.49
CA LEU A 135 15.88 -15.10 25.78
C LEU A 135 17.02 -15.14 24.76
N THR A 136 17.89 -16.15 24.87
CA THR A 136 19.16 -16.18 24.18
C THR A 136 19.46 -17.60 23.67
N VAL A 137 20.08 -17.72 22.51
CA VAL A 137 20.62 -19.00 22.01
C VAL A 137 22.06 -19.14 22.51
N ARG A 138 22.33 -20.19 23.29
CA ARG A 138 23.70 -20.62 23.66
C ARG A 138 24.24 -21.41 22.45
N VAL A 139 25.08 -20.75 21.67
CA VAL A 139 25.55 -21.23 20.40
C VAL A 139 26.54 -22.39 20.59
N SER A 140 26.28 -23.50 19.88
CA SER A 140 27.21 -24.64 19.74
C SER A 140 27.85 -24.67 18.34
N ASN A 141 27.21 -24.08 17.32
CA ASN A 141 27.76 -23.92 15.99
C ASN A 141 27.23 -22.62 15.37
N ILE A 142 28.08 -21.88 14.65
CA ILE A 142 27.68 -20.68 13.92
C ILE A 142 28.42 -20.60 12.59
N ARG A 143 27.72 -20.17 11.56
CA ARG A 143 28.27 -20.06 10.20
C ARG A 143 27.89 -18.74 9.56
N LEU A 144 28.82 -18.15 8.84
CA LEU A 144 28.51 -17.07 7.91
C LEU A 144 27.76 -17.65 6.69
N LEU A 145 26.59 -17.13 6.38
CA LEU A 145 25.78 -17.53 5.26
C LEU A 145 25.86 -16.53 4.09
N SER A 146 26.02 -15.24 4.40
CA SER A 146 26.19 -14.20 3.39
C SER A 146 26.95 -13.01 3.97
N LYS A 147 27.99 -12.57 3.26
CA LYS A 147 28.79 -11.40 3.64
C LYS A 147 28.11 -10.12 3.18
N SER A 148 27.86 -9.19 4.12
CA SER A 148 27.42 -7.84 3.80
C SER A 148 28.61 -6.97 3.40
N LEU A 149 28.61 -6.48 2.16
CA LEU A 149 29.71 -5.65 1.65
C LEU A 149 29.51 -4.16 1.93
N ARG A 150 28.27 -3.71 2.07
CA ARG A 150 27.96 -2.32 2.43
C ARG A 150 27.64 -2.22 3.91
N PRO A 151 28.06 -1.14 4.60
CA PRO A 151 27.66 -0.91 5.98
C PRO A 151 26.15 -0.68 6.07
N LEU A 152 25.55 -1.08 7.18
CA LEU A 152 24.20 -0.65 7.50
C LEU A 152 24.20 0.83 7.88
N PRO A 153 23.06 1.55 7.66
CA PRO A 153 22.91 2.91 8.17
C PRO A 153 23.16 2.98 9.69
N ASP A 154 23.58 4.15 10.14
CA ASP A 154 23.77 4.40 11.57
C ASP A 154 22.47 4.08 12.33
N LYS A 155 22.59 3.27 13.40
CA LYS A 155 21.45 2.82 14.21
C LYS A 155 20.65 3.98 14.84
N HIS A 156 21.30 5.12 15.08
CA HIS A 156 20.69 6.29 15.72
C HIS A 156 20.17 7.32 14.71
N LYS A 157 20.70 7.33 13.49
CA LYS A 157 20.29 8.27 12.45
C LYS A 157 19.37 7.63 11.41
N GLY A 158 19.39 6.28 11.29
CA GLY A 158 18.65 5.54 10.27
C GLY A 158 18.96 6.05 8.86
N LEU A 159 18.05 5.79 7.93
CA LEU A 159 17.96 6.56 6.69
C LEU A 159 17.12 7.80 7.00
N SER A 160 17.80 8.95 7.26
CA SER A 160 17.11 10.20 7.58
C SER A 160 16.53 10.89 6.34
N ASP A 161 17.08 10.60 5.17
CA ASP A 161 16.59 11.13 3.91
C ASP A 161 15.45 10.30 3.35
N GLN A 162 14.29 10.94 3.18
CA GLN A 162 13.06 10.30 2.72
C GLN A 162 13.19 9.75 1.29
N GLU A 163 13.91 10.44 0.43
CA GLU A 163 14.11 9.98 -0.95
C GLU A 163 14.97 8.72 -0.98
N THR A 164 16.03 8.67 -0.21
CA THR A 164 16.87 7.48 -0.07
C THR A 164 16.08 6.27 0.45
N LYS A 165 15.14 6.46 1.39
CA LYS A 165 14.23 5.38 1.84
C LYS A 165 13.45 4.76 0.69
N TYR A 166 12.94 5.58 -0.23
CA TYR A 166 12.17 5.08 -1.36
C TYR A 166 13.04 4.40 -2.41
N ARG A 167 14.23 4.96 -2.72
CA ARG A 167 15.17 4.42 -3.70
C ARG A 167 15.86 3.15 -3.21
N GLN A 168 16.22 3.11 -1.94
CA GLN A 168 16.88 1.96 -1.29
C GLN A 168 15.96 1.27 -0.29
N ARG A 169 14.74 0.94 -0.72
CA ARG A 169 13.73 0.31 0.14
C ARG A 169 14.24 -0.93 0.86
N TYR A 170 15.12 -1.70 0.23
CA TYR A 170 15.75 -2.87 0.86
C TYR A 170 16.61 -2.49 2.07
N VAL A 171 17.24 -1.33 2.07
CA VAL A 171 17.97 -0.82 3.26
C VAL A 171 17.01 -0.28 4.30
N ASP A 172 15.98 0.45 3.89
CA ASP A 172 14.92 0.94 4.75
C ASP A 172 14.25 -0.21 5.52
N LEU A 173 13.90 -1.31 4.83
CA LEU A 173 13.33 -2.51 5.43
C LEU A 173 14.29 -3.21 6.41
N ILE A 174 15.61 -3.10 6.24
CA ILE A 174 16.58 -3.62 7.20
C ILE A 174 16.63 -2.75 8.45
N ALA A 175 16.66 -1.43 8.28
CA ALA A 175 16.95 -0.48 9.34
C ALA A 175 15.71 -0.02 10.13
N ASN A 176 14.54 0.04 9.46
CA ASN A 176 13.31 0.63 9.96
C ASN A 176 12.25 -0.45 10.24
N GLU A 177 11.93 -0.64 11.52
CA GLU A 177 10.86 -1.55 11.94
C GLU A 177 9.48 -1.04 11.54
N GLU A 178 9.26 0.26 11.61
CA GLU A 178 8.02 0.91 11.23
C GLU A 178 7.69 0.66 9.75
N SER A 179 8.68 0.83 8.86
CA SER A 179 8.52 0.51 7.44
C SER A 179 8.16 -0.97 7.20
N ARG A 180 8.83 -1.90 7.91
CA ARG A 180 8.48 -3.33 7.83
C ARG A 180 7.04 -3.58 8.25
N ASN A 181 6.63 -3.01 9.37
CA ASN A 181 5.29 -3.17 9.92
C ASN A 181 4.23 -2.62 8.96
N THR A 182 4.48 -1.49 8.29
CA THR A 182 3.59 -0.95 7.26
C THR A 182 3.34 -1.97 6.13
N PHE A 183 4.38 -2.62 5.61
CA PHE A 183 4.22 -3.60 4.54
C PHE A 183 3.64 -4.93 5.00
N ILE A 184 3.89 -5.35 6.25
CA ILE A 184 3.21 -6.50 6.86
C ILE A 184 1.71 -6.20 6.98
N LYS A 185 1.34 -5.04 7.54
CA LYS A 185 -0.05 -4.59 7.64
C LYS A 185 -0.71 -4.48 6.26
N ARG A 186 0.00 -3.95 5.25
CA ARG A 186 -0.50 -3.92 3.87
C ARG A 186 -0.93 -5.31 3.39
N SER A 187 -0.10 -6.31 3.59
CA SER A 187 -0.42 -7.69 3.20
C SER A 187 -1.62 -8.24 3.98
N GLN A 188 -1.72 -7.93 5.26
CA GLN A 188 -2.85 -8.33 6.10
C GLN A 188 -4.15 -7.64 5.69
N ILE A 189 -4.11 -6.35 5.34
CA ILE A 189 -5.24 -5.59 4.80
C ILE A 189 -5.77 -6.23 3.52
N ILE A 190 -4.88 -6.48 2.55
CA ILE A 190 -5.27 -7.11 1.28
C ILE A 190 -5.88 -8.50 1.51
N GLN A 191 -5.28 -9.29 2.41
CA GLN A 191 -5.83 -10.60 2.75
C GLN A 191 -7.19 -10.50 3.45
N SER A 192 -7.38 -9.52 4.33
CA SER A 192 -8.66 -9.26 5.00
C SER A 192 -9.76 -8.89 3.99
N VAL A 193 -9.45 -7.99 3.04
CA VAL A 193 -10.36 -7.61 1.95
C VAL A 193 -10.74 -8.83 1.11
N ARG A 194 -9.74 -9.61 0.67
CA ARG A 194 -9.99 -10.84 -0.12
C ARG A 194 -10.87 -11.84 0.61
N ASN A 195 -10.58 -12.11 1.87
CA ASN A 195 -11.37 -13.03 2.69
C ASN A 195 -12.81 -12.54 2.86
N PHE A 196 -13.00 -11.22 3.06
CA PHE A 196 -14.33 -10.62 3.15
C PHE A 196 -15.13 -10.87 1.87
N MET A 197 -14.56 -10.58 0.70
CA MET A 197 -15.22 -10.77 -0.60
C MET A 197 -15.57 -12.23 -0.86
N VAL A 198 -14.66 -13.16 -0.57
CA VAL A 198 -14.92 -14.62 -0.72
C VAL A 198 -16.04 -15.08 0.21
N ASN A 199 -16.10 -14.57 1.45
CA ASN A 199 -17.15 -14.89 2.40
C ASN A 199 -18.52 -14.34 1.97
N GLU A 200 -18.53 -13.20 1.25
CA GLU A 200 -19.73 -12.63 0.61
C GLU A 200 -20.08 -13.31 -0.73
N HIS A 201 -19.41 -14.44 -1.03
CA HIS A 201 -19.62 -15.25 -2.23
C HIS A 201 -19.24 -14.58 -3.57
N TYR A 202 -18.30 -13.64 -3.54
CA TYR A 202 -17.72 -13.10 -4.77
C TYR A 202 -16.60 -14.01 -5.31
N LEU A 203 -16.56 -14.15 -6.63
CA LEU A 203 -15.50 -14.84 -7.35
C LEU A 203 -14.34 -13.87 -7.64
N GLU A 204 -13.13 -14.20 -7.19
CA GLU A 204 -11.92 -13.48 -7.60
C GLU A 204 -11.57 -13.86 -9.04
N VAL A 205 -11.37 -12.85 -9.89
CA VAL A 205 -11.05 -13.01 -11.30
C VAL A 205 -9.85 -12.15 -11.69
N GLU A 206 -9.25 -12.48 -12.84
CA GLU A 206 -8.23 -11.66 -13.48
C GLU A 206 -8.69 -11.28 -14.87
N THR A 207 -8.60 -10.00 -15.20
CA THR A 207 -8.91 -9.45 -16.52
C THR A 207 -7.65 -8.85 -17.16
N PRO A 208 -7.64 -8.59 -18.48
CA PRO A 208 -6.45 -8.08 -19.13
C PRO A 208 -5.92 -6.78 -18.55
N MET A 209 -4.61 -6.67 -18.38
CA MET A 209 -3.93 -5.39 -18.05
C MET A 209 -3.62 -4.56 -19.30
N MET A 210 -3.51 -5.20 -20.47
CA MET A 210 -3.30 -4.53 -21.76
C MET A 210 -4.60 -4.53 -22.53
N HIS A 211 -5.15 -3.35 -22.77
CA HIS A 211 -6.42 -3.14 -23.44
C HIS A 211 -6.22 -2.64 -24.87
N PRO A 212 -6.98 -3.13 -25.85
CA PRO A 212 -7.01 -2.55 -27.19
C PRO A 212 -7.70 -1.17 -27.20
N ILE A 213 -8.65 -0.95 -26.28
CA ILE A 213 -9.38 0.30 -26.09
C ILE A 213 -9.33 0.63 -24.58
N PRO A 214 -8.78 1.77 -24.16
CA PRO A 214 -8.80 2.16 -22.77
C PRO A 214 -10.19 2.67 -22.36
N GLY A 215 -10.65 2.33 -21.16
CA GLY A 215 -11.95 2.74 -20.65
C GLY A 215 -12.15 2.34 -19.19
N GLY A 216 -13.34 2.61 -18.64
CA GLY A 216 -13.71 2.33 -17.25
C GLY A 216 -13.39 3.44 -16.27
N ALA A 217 -12.69 4.49 -16.68
CA ALA A 217 -12.44 5.71 -15.90
C ALA A 217 -12.05 6.85 -16.84
N THR A 218 -12.12 8.09 -16.35
CA THR A 218 -11.55 9.27 -17.01
C THR A 218 -10.09 9.42 -16.54
N ALA A 219 -9.14 9.06 -17.40
CA ALA A 219 -7.70 9.15 -17.11
C ALA A 219 -6.89 8.98 -18.38
N LYS A 220 -5.69 9.54 -18.40
CA LYS A 220 -4.75 9.38 -19.51
C LYS A 220 -4.05 8.02 -19.44
N PRO A 221 -4.12 7.15 -20.49
CA PRO A 221 -3.50 5.84 -20.47
C PRO A 221 -2.00 5.89 -20.80
N PHE A 222 -1.24 4.89 -20.34
CA PHE A 222 0.05 4.55 -20.94
C PHE A 222 -0.15 3.74 -22.20
N VAL A 223 0.64 4.03 -23.23
CA VAL A 223 0.56 3.37 -24.54
C VAL A 223 1.77 2.45 -24.70
N THR A 224 1.54 1.24 -25.21
CA THR A 224 2.58 0.29 -25.61
C THR A 224 2.27 -0.27 -26.99
N HIS A 225 3.13 -1.13 -27.54
CA HIS A 225 3.00 -1.71 -28.87
C HIS A 225 3.18 -3.22 -28.84
N HIS A 226 2.26 -3.96 -29.46
CA HIS A 226 2.37 -5.41 -29.61
C HIS A 226 3.08 -5.73 -30.94
N ASN A 227 4.37 -6.05 -30.89
CA ASN A 227 5.21 -6.19 -32.07
C ASN A 227 4.71 -7.24 -33.08
N ALA A 228 4.23 -8.40 -32.61
CA ALA A 228 3.80 -9.49 -33.47
C ALA A 228 2.47 -9.21 -34.21
N LEU A 229 1.61 -8.40 -33.63
CA LEU A 229 0.31 -8.03 -34.21
C LEU A 229 0.36 -6.66 -34.87
N ASP A 230 1.44 -5.90 -34.67
CA ASP A 230 1.62 -4.54 -35.15
C ASP A 230 0.45 -3.60 -34.75
N ILE A 231 0.04 -3.66 -33.48
CA ILE A 231 -1.07 -2.86 -32.93
C ILE A 231 -0.65 -2.10 -31.68
N PRO A 232 -1.19 -0.89 -31.45
CA PRO A 232 -1.07 -0.24 -30.15
C PRO A 232 -1.92 -0.96 -29.11
N LEU A 233 -1.43 -1.00 -27.87
CA LEU A 233 -2.16 -1.43 -26.69
C LEU A 233 -2.00 -0.39 -25.59
N TYR A 234 -2.94 -0.38 -24.65
CA TYR A 234 -2.97 0.55 -23.55
C TYR A 234 -2.90 -0.21 -22.22
N LEU A 235 -2.07 0.25 -21.29
CA LEU A 235 -2.17 -0.26 -19.93
C LEU A 235 -3.50 0.23 -19.35
N ARG A 236 -4.25 -0.67 -18.73
CA ARG A 236 -5.61 -0.40 -18.23
C ARG A 236 -5.63 0.73 -17.20
N ILE A 237 -6.59 1.61 -17.32
CA ILE A 237 -6.89 2.65 -16.33
C ILE A 237 -7.85 2.16 -15.24
N ALA A 238 -8.67 1.15 -15.56
CA ALA A 238 -9.59 0.43 -14.67
C ALA A 238 -9.97 -0.94 -15.30
N PRO A 239 -10.31 -1.95 -14.51
CA PRO A 239 -10.81 -3.25 -15.02
C PRO A 239 -12.31 -3.26 -15.30
N GLU A 240 -13.05 -2.20 -15.03
CA GLU A 240 -14.50 -2.07 -15.01
C GLU A 240 -15.22 -2.70 -16.21
N LEU A 241 -14.88 -2.30 -17.45
CA LEU A 241 -15.60 -2.76 -18.64
C LEU A 241 -15.44 -4.27 -18.89
N TYR A 242 -14.32 -4.85 -18.44
CA TYR A 242 -14.11 -6.31 -18.51
C TYR A 242 -14.87 -7.05 -17.41
N LEU A 243 -14.91 -6.50 -16.18
CA LEU A 243 -15.67 -7.10 -15.09
C LEU A 243 -17.18 -7.11 -15.39
N LYS A 244 -17.71 -6.04 -15.97
CA LYS A 244 -19.10 -5.98 -16.42
C LYS A 244 -19.41 -6.99 -17.52
N ARG A 245 -18.48 -7.25 -18.47
CA ARG A 245 -18.63 -8.32 -19.46
C ARG A 245 -18.74 -9.70 -18.79
N LEU A 246 -18.06 -9.94 -17.66
CA LEU A 246 -18.19 -11.18 -16.89
C LEU A 246 -19.58 -11.28 -16.24
N VAL A 247 -20.14 -10.17 -15.75
CA VAL A 247 -21.51 -10.13 -15.22
C VAL A 247 -22.54 -10.43 -16.32
N VAL A 248 -22.37 -9.85 -17.53
CA VAL A 248 -23.19 -10.24 -18.71
C VAL A 248 -23.05 -11.74 -18.99
N GLY A 249 -21.86 -12.31 -18.82
CA GLY A 249 -21.59 -13.74 -18.99
C GLY A 249 -22.15 -14.64 -17.90
N GLY A 250 -22.84 -14.09 -16.88
CA GLY A 250 -23.49 -14.83 -15.81
C GLY A 250 -22.64 -15.05 -14.55
N LEU A 251 -21.46 -14.41 -14.43
CA LEU A 251 -20.73 -14.33 -13.17
C LEU A 251 -21.30 -13.19 -12.32
N GLU A 252 -22.33 -13.50 -11.56
CA GLU A 252 -23.18 -12.50 -10.89
C GLU A 252 -22.45 -11.68 -9.81
N ARG A 253 -21.39 -12.22 -9.19
CA ARG A 253 -20.57 -11.56 -8.18
C ARG A 253 -19.11 -11.78 -8.48
N VAL A 254 -18.42 -10.73 -8.91
CA VAL A 254 -17.00 -10.78 -9.27
C VAL A 254 -16.23 -9.67 -8.58
N PHE A 255 -14.97 -9.94 -8.29
CA PHE A 255 -14.03 -8.91 -7.87
C PHE A 255 -12.63 -9.18 -8.42
N GLU A 256 -11.85 -8.11 -8.55
CA GLU A 256 -10.43 -8.17 -8.91
C GLU A 256 -9.63 -7.22 -8.01
N ILE A 257 -8.56 -7.74 -7.37
CA ILE A 257 -7.57 -6.93 -6.66
C ILE A 257 -6.31 -6.92 -7.52
N ASN A 258 -6.05 -5.80 -8.20
CA ASN A 258 -4.92 -5.74 -9.12
C ASN A 258 -4.47 -4.30 -9.41
N ARG A 259 -3.50 -4.16 -10.30
CA ARG A 259 -2.92 -2.89 -10.72
C ARG A 259 -3.74 -2.20 -11.79
N SER A 260 -3.82 -0.88 -11.65
CA SER A 260 -4.28 0.04 -12.68
C SER A 260 -3.21 1.11 -12.91
N PHE A 261 -3.23 1.74 -14.07
CA PHE A 261 -2.18 2.63 -14.55
C PHE A 261 -2.79 3.93 -15.07
N ARG A 262 -2.31 5.08 -14.60
CA ARG A 262 -2.74 6.40 -15.07
C ARG A 262 -1.53 7.27 -15.35
N ASN A 263 -1.40 7.73 -16.57
CA ASN A 263 -0.26 8.53 -17.05
C ASN A 263 -0.45 10.00 -16.67
N GLU A 264 -0.50 10.24 -15.37
CA GLU A 264 -0.74 11.55 -14.75
C GLU A 264 0.43 11.95 -13.87
N GLY A 265 0.34 13.16 -13.26
CA GLY A 265 1.37 13.68 -12.38
C GLY A 265 1.54 12.86 -11.09
N MET A 266 2.78 12.73 -10.63
CA MET A 266 3.08 12.12 -9.33
C MET A 266 2.89 13.13 -8.20
N SER A 267 2.21 12.72 -7.13
CA SER A 267 1.99 13.53 -5.94
C SER A 267 2.12 12.71 -4.66
N VAL A 268 1.85 13.29 -3.52
CA VAL A 268 1.74 12.56 -2.25
C VAL A 268 0.56 11.58 -2.23
N ARG A 269 -0.41 11.75 -3.14
CA ARG A 269 -1.64 10.96 -3.22
C ARG A 269 -1.70 10.07 -4.48
N HIS A 270 -0.86 10.31 -5.48
CA HIS A 270 -0.91 9.65 -6.79
C HIS A 270 0.44 9.03 -7.17
N ASN A 271 0.39 7.78 -7.59
CA ASN A 271 1.47 7.05 -8.22
C ASN A 271 0.96 6.52 -9.56
N PRO A 272 1.74 6.58 -10.65
CA PRO A 272 1.26 6.17 -11.99
C PRO A 272 0.77 4.73 -12.07
N GLU A 273 1.24 3.88 -11.18
CA GLU A 273 0.85 2.49 -10.99
C GLU A 273 0.36 2.32 -9.55
N PHE A 274 -0.87 1.85 -9.38
CA PHE A 274 -1.50 1.72 -8.06
C PHE A 274 -2.37 0.46 -7.98
N THR A 275 -2.68 0.03 -6.76
CA THR A 275 -3.53 -1.14 -6.51
C THR A 275 -4.93 -0.68 -6.11
N MET A 276 -5.93 -1.31 -6.71
CA MET A 276 -7.33 -1.15 -6.35
C MET A 276 -8.04 -2.49 -6.29
N ILE A 277 -9.16 -2.54 -5.61
CA ILE A 277 -10.17 -3.58 -5.78
C ILE A 277 -11.34 -2.98 -6.54
N GLU A 278 -11.85 -3.68 -7.53
CA GLU A 278 -13.17 -3.44 -8.09
C GLU A 278 -14.03 -4.69 -7.94
N PHE A 279 -15.31 -4.48 -7.65
CA PHE A 279 -16.27 -5.57 -7.48
C PHE A 279 -17.65 -5.16 -8.00
N TYR A 280 -18.37 -6.16 -8.54
CA TYR A 280 -19.66 -5.99 -9.18
C TYR A 280 -20.61 -7.08 -8.70
N GLU A 281 -21.87 -6.71 -8.41
CA GLU A 281 -22.92 -7.60 -7.95
C GLU A 281 -24.20 -7.39 -8.77
N ALA A 282 -24.62 -8.44 -9.51
CA ALA A 282 -25.88 -8.44 -10.23
C ALA A 282 -27.07 -8.41 -9.25
N PHE A 283 -28.17 -7.79 -9.68
CA PHE A 283 -29.40 -7.61 -8.90
C PHE A 283 -29.16 -6.80 -7.62
N SER A 284 -28.23 -5.85 -7.71
CA SER A 284 -27.81 -4.96 -6.64
C SER A 284 -27.78 -3.52 -7.14
N GLU A 285 -27.64 -2.56 -6.24
CA GLU A 285 -27.67 -1.13 -6.52
C GLU A 285 -26.67 -0.38 -5.60
N TYR A 286 -26.50 0.93 -5.76
CA TYR A 286 -25.46 1.72 -5.13
C TYR A 286 -25.49 1.76 -3.60
N GLU A 287 -26.67 1.63 -2.96
CA GLU A 287 -26.76 1.61 -1.49
C GLU A 287 -26.14 0.33 -0.91
N ARG A 288 -26.33 -0.82 -1.61
CA ARG A 288 -25.64 -2.06 -1.26
C ARG A 288 -24.13 -1.90 -1.42
N MET A 289 -23.67 -1.22 -2.45
CA MET A 289 -22.24 -0.96 -2.67
C MET A 289 -21.65 -0.06 -1.59
N MET A 290 -22.38 0.97 -1.12
CA MET A 290 -21.99 1.76 0.05
C MET A 290 -21.84 0.89 1.31
N GLN A 291 -22.79 0.02 1.57
CA GLN A 291 -22.72 -0.90 2.73
C GLN A 291 -21.51 -1.84 2.63
N MET A 292 -21.26 -2.41 1.45
CA MET A 292 -20.09 -3.26 1.20
C MET A 292 -18.77 -2.50 1.44
N ALA A 293 -18.64 -1.28 0.93
CA ALA A 293 -17.44 -0.46 1.14
C ALA A 293 -17.22 -0.16 2.63
N GLU A 294 -18.27 0.21 3.35
CA GLU A 294 -18.24 0.46 4.80
C GLU A 294 -17.78 -0.79 5.57
N ASP A 295 -18.33 -1.96 5.27
CA ASP A 295 -18.02 -3.21 5.95
C ASP A 295 -16.60 -3.71 5.63
N ILE A 296 -16.13 -3.58 4.38
CA ILE A 296 -14.76 -3.89 3.97
C ILE A 296 -13.75 -3.06 4.77
N ILE A 297 -13.96 -1.74 4.83
CA ILE A 297 -13.04 -0.81 5.50
C ILE A 297 -13.02 -1.09 7.01
N ARG A 298 -14.18 -1.25 7.63
CA ARG A 298 -14.32 -1.57 9.06
C ARG A 298 -13.67 -2.89 9.42
N ASN A 299 -13.89 -3.94 8.62
CA ASN A 299 -13.29 -5.26 8.82
C ASN A 299 -11.77 -5.22 8.67
N ALA A 300 -11.25 -4.53 7.65
CA ALA A 300 -9.81 -4.35 7.45
C ALA A 300 -9.16 -3.61 8.63
N SER A 301 -9.80 -2.54 9.11
CA SER A 301 -9.31 -1.78 10.28
C SER A 301 -9.24 -2.64 11.53
N ARG A 302 -10.29 -3.38 11.84
CA ARG A 302 -10.31 -4.30 13.00
C ARG A 302 -9.25 -5.38 12.89
N THR A 303 -8.99 -5.89 11.68
CA THR A 303 -7.99 -6.93 11.45
C THR A 303 -6.58 -6.46 11.79
N VAL A 304 -6.19 -5.24 11.40
CA VAL A 304 -4.79 -4.78 11.54
C VAL A 304 -4.54 -3.87 12.74
N ASN A 305 -5.60 -3.23 13.26
CA ASN A 305 -5.51 -2.29 14.39
C ASN A 305 -6.28 -2.76 15.64
N GLY A 306 -7.04 -3.86 15.54
CA GLY A 306 -7.89 -4.36 16.64
C GLY A 306 -9.13 -3.50 16.91
N THR A 307 -9.31 -2.40 16.19
CA THR A 307 -10.40 -1.43 16.37
C THR A 307 -10.74 -0.75 15.05
N ALA A 308 -11.95 -0.23 14.94
CA ALA A 308 -12.38 0.64 13.84
C ALA A 308 -12.36 2.14 14.22
N LYS A 309 -11.91 2.49 15.42
CA LYS A 309 -11.55 3.87 15.79
C LYS A 309 -10.04 4.00 15.75
N ILE A 310 -9.54 4.76 14.79
CA ILE A 310 -8.11 4.87 14.51
C ILE A 310 -7.63 6.30 14.70
N SER A 311 -6.32 6.48 14.79
CA SER A 311 -5.69 7.79 14.72
C SER A 311 -5.05 7.96 13.36
N TYR A 312 -5.25 9.13 12.74
CA TYR A 312 -4.58 9.52 11.52
C TYR A 312 -4.01 10.93 11.69
N ASN A 313 -2.71 11.09 11.54
CA ASN A 313 -2.01 12.36 11.77
C ASN A 313 -2.37 13.00 13.13
N GLY A 314 -2.46 12.18 14.18
CA GLY A 314 -2.77 12.60 15.54
C GLY A 314 -4.23 12.97 15.82
N LYS A 315 -5.14 12.78 14.87
CA LYS A 315 -6.57 13.00 15.05
C LYS A 315 -7.35 11.69 14.93
N GLU A 316 -8.40 11.56 15.75
CA GLU A 316 -9.29 10.39 15.67
C GLU A 316 -10.06 10.36 14.34
N VAL A 317 -10.22 9.18 13.78
CA VAL A 317 -11.11 8.85 12.65
C VAL A 317 -12.01 7.70 13.10
N ASP A 318 -13.31 7.93 13.10
CA ASP A 318 -14.31 6.94 13.51
C ASP A 318 -14.84 6.16 12.30
N LEU A 319 -14.29 4.94 12.08
CA LEU A 319 -14.78 4.01 11.07
C LEU A 319 -15.84 3.04 11.65
N GLU A 320 -16.16 3.14 12.96
CA GLU A 320 -17.10 2.26 13.65
C GLU A 320 -18.55 2.71 13.45
N SER A 321 -18.80 4.01 13.58
CA SER A 321 -20.12 4.62 13.40
C SER A 321 -20.58 4.54 11.94
N PRO A 322 -21.89 4.54 11.65
CA PRO A 322 -22.40 4.64 10.29
C PRO A 322 -21.82 5.85 9.57
N PHE A 323 -21.39 5.67 8.32
CA PHE A 323 -20.79 6.74 7.53
C PHE A 323 -21.84 7.78 7.14
N GLU A 324 -21.48 9.04 7.22
CA GLU A 324 -22.36 10.16 6.86
C GLU A 324 -22.66 10.11 5.35
N ARG A 325 -23.86 10.53 4.95
CA ARG A 325 -24.29 10.65 3.55
C ARG A 325 -24.70 12.08 3.27
N LEU A 326 -24.09 12.72 2.28
CA LEU A 326 -24.38 14.09 1.87
C LEU A 326 -24.42 14.17 0.33
N THR A 327 -25.29 14.99 -0.21
CA THR A 327 -25.17 15.43 -1.60
C THR A 327 -24.03 16.45 -1.75
N ILE A 328 -23.58 16.70 -2.99
CA ILE A 328 -22.58 17.75 -3.29
C ILE A 328 -22.99 19.08 -2.67
N LEU A 329 -24.25 19.50 -2.88
CA LEU A 329 -24.74 20.79 -2.38
C LEU A 329 -24.85 20.85 -0.85
N GLU A 330 -25.27 19.74 -0.20
CA GLU A 330 -25.29 19.66 1.25
C GLU A 330 -23.88 19.75 1.84
N ALA A 331 -22.89 19.09 1.24
CA ALA A 331 -21.50 19.15 1.65
C ALA A 331 -20.93 20.59 1.49
N ILE A 332 -21.17 21.24 0.37
CA ILE A 332 -20.77 22.64 0.15
C ILE A 332 -21.36 23.53 1.24
N LYS A 333 -22.66 23.47 1.49
CA LYS A 333 -23.37 24.29 2.49
C LYS A 333 -22.93 23.99 3.92
N LYS A 334 -22.68 22.73 4.24
CA LYS A 334 -22.19 22.33 5.58
C LYS A 334 -20.92 23.05 5.96
N TYR A 335 -20.00 23.19 5.02
CA TYR A 335 -18.71 23.84 5.26
C TYR A 335 -18.66 25.31 4.86
N ASN A 336 -19.65 25.79 4.10
CA ASN A 336 -19.78 27.19 3.66
C ASN A 336 -21.25 27.66 3.82
N PRO A 337 -21.73 27.80 5.07
CA PRO A 337 -23.15 28.04 5.36
C PRO A 337 -23.68 29.39 4.85
N HIS A 338 -22.82 30.23 4.32
CA HIS A 338 -23.17 31.52 3.74
C HIS A 338 -23.56 31.46 2.24
N TYR A 339 -23.34 30.30 1.58
CA TYR A 339 -23.76 30.09 0.19
C TYR A 339 -25.26 29.75 0.12
N THR A 340 -25.96 30.46 -0.76
CA THR A 340 -27.41 30.27 -0.97
C THR A 340 -27.68 29.27 -2.12
N ASP A 341 -28.90 28.73 -2.16
CA ASP A 341 -29.32 27.85 -3.27
C ASP A 341 -29.31 28.57 -4.61
N GLU A 342 -29.67 29.86 -4.65
CA GLU A 342 -29.63 30.66 -5.86
C GLU A 342 -28.20 30.80 -6.38
N GLN A 343 -27.23 31.05 -5.51
CA GLN A 343 -25.80 31.11 -5.86
C GLN A 343 -25.29 29.79 -6.39
N LEU A 344 -25.61 28.69 -5.73
CA LEU A 344 -25.16 27.34 -6.12
C LEU A 344 -25.82 26.81 -7.42
N ASN A 345 -26.84 27.51 -7.93
CA ASN A 345 -27.48 27.24 -9.21
C ASN A 345 -27.20 28.33 -10.27
N ASP A 346 -26.34 29.30 -9.98
CA ASP A 346 -25.90 30.36 -10.92
C ASP A 346 -24.52 29.99 -11.50
N ALA A 347 -24.48 29.64 -12.79
CA ALA A 347 -23.25 29.25 -13.45
C ALA A 347 -22.17 30.35 -13.45
N GLU A 348 -22.56 31.62 -13.60
CA GLU A 348 -21.61 32.75 -13.62
C GLU A 348 -21.05 33.04 -12.22
N TRP A 349 -21.84 32.83 -11.18
CA TRP A 349 -21.39 32.95 -9.82
C TRP A 349 -20.43 31.77 -9.48
N LEU A 350 -20.80 30.53 -9.84
CA LEU A 350 -19.97 29.32 -9.62
C LEU A 350 -18.60 29.46 -10.27
N LYS A 351 -18.52 29.87 -11.54
CA LYS A 351 -17.24 30.09 -12.25
C LYS A 351 -16.32 31.05 -11.48
N LYS A 352 -16.86 32.12 -10.95
CA LYS A 352 -16.07 33.10 -10.19
C LYS A 352 -15.61 32.54 -8.86
N GLU A 353 -16.47 31.78 -8.20
CA GLU A 353 -16.18 31.24 -6.87
C GLU A 353 -15.15 30.09 -6.95
N ILE A 354 -15.23 29.21 -7.94
CA ILE A 354 -14.27 28.14 -8.23
C ILE A 354 -12.84 28.73 -8.36
N VAL A 355 -12.69 29.77 -9.18
CA VAL A 355 -11.39 30.44 -9.39
C VAL A 355 -10.86 31.05 -8.08
N LYS A 356 -11.72 31.59 -7.20
CA LYS A 356 -11.29 32.12 -5.88
C LYS A 356 -10.76 31.02 -4.96
N HIS A 357 -11.27 29.79 -5.09
CA HIS A 357 -10.77 28.63 -4.36
C HIS A 357 -9.50 28.03 -4.97
N GLY A 358 -9.03 28.56 -6.13
CA GLY A 358 -7.80 28.12 -6.78
C GLY A 358 -7.97 26.93 -7.72
N GLU A 359 -9.22 26.55 -8.01
CA GLU A 359 -9.54 25.45 -8.90
C GLU A 359 -9.67 25.92 -10.37
N SER A 360 -9.44 25.01 -11.29
CA SER A 360 -9.60 25.23 -12.72
C SER A 360 -11.05 25.02 -13.14
N LEU A 361 -11.51 25.77 -14.12
CA LEU A 361 -12.84 25.53 -14.69
C LEU A 361 -12.84 24.29 -15.57
N PRO A 362 -13.86 23.39 -15.47
CA PRO A 362 -14.04 22.29 -16.41
C PRO A 362 -14.13 22.80 -17.85
N PRO A 363 -13.65 22.01 -18.84
CA PRO A 363 -13.79 22.36 -20.25
C PRO A 363 -15.23 22.29 -20.71
N SER A 364 -16.01 23.11 -21.08
CA SER A 364 -17.45 23.09 -21.47
C SER A 364 -18.40 22.74 -20.31
N PRO A 365 -18.37 23.51 -19.22
CA PRO A 365 -19.04 23.14 -17.98
C PRO A 365 -20.55 23.33 -18.04
N GLY A 366 -21.30 22.28 -17.67
CA GLY A 366 -22.66 22.36 -17.20
C GLY A 366 -22.72 22.81 -15.72
N ILE A 367 -23.95 22.97 -15.21
CA ILE A 367 -24.12 23.40 -13.80
C ILE A 367 -23.60 22.37 -12.82
N GLY A 368 -23.76 21.08 -13.10
CA GLY A 368 -23.34 20.00 -12.23
C GLY A 368 -21.82 19.85 -12.14
N SER A 369 -21.10 20.00 -13.27
CA SER A 369 -19.63 19.99 -13.26
C SER A 369 -19.04 21.22 -12.55
N LEU A 370 -19.70 22.37 -12.60
CA LEU A 370 -19.32 23.53 -11.83
C LEU A 370 -19.56 23.32 -10.31
N GLN A 371 -20.69 22.71 -9.93
CA GLN A 371 -20.96 22.36 -8.54
C GLN A 371 -19.93 21.36 -7.99
N LEU A 372 -19.55 20.36 -8.77
CA LEU A 372 -18.50 19.41 -8.41
C LEU A 372 -17.15 20.12 -8.21
N ALA A 373 -16.72 20.96 -9.16
CA ALA A 373 -15.46 21.70 -9.04
C ALA A 373 -15.45 22.65 -7.82
N LEU A 374 -16.59 23.26 -7.48
CA LEU A 374 -16.70 24.08 -6.26
C LEU A 374 -16.60 23.20 -4.99
N PHE A 375 -17.23 22.01 -4.99
CA PHE A 375 -17.12 21.06 -3.89
C PHE A 375 -15.67 20.65 -3.64
N GLU A 376 -14.94 20.27 -4.69
CA GLU A 376 -13.52 19.91 -4.62
C GLU A 376 -12.68 21.03 -4.00
N GLY A 377 -12.90 22.27 -4.40
CA GLY A 377 -12.15 23.42 -3.89
C GLY A 377 -12.53 23.86 -2.46
N CYS A 378 -13.77 23.68 -2.02
CA CYS A 378 -14.23 24.29 -0.77
C CYS A 378 -14.70 23.35 0.34
N ALA A 379 -14.98 22.07 0.03
CA ALA A 379 -15.57 21.12 0.96
C ALA A 379 -14.83 19.80 1.10
N GLU A 380 -14.30 19.23 0.01
CA GLU A 380 -13.65 17.90 -0.01
C GLU A 380 -12.59 17.72 1.09
N SER A 381 -11.64 18.64 1.16
CA SER A 381 -10.53 18.60 2.14
C SER A 381 -10.97 18.67 3.59
N LYS A 382 -12.24 19.04 3.87
CA LYS A 382 -12.82 19.17 5.20
C LYS A 382 -13.55 17.90 5.66
N LEU A 383 -13.77 16.92 4.77
CA LEU A 383 -14.41 15.64 5.06
C LEU A 383 -13.46 14.75 5.85
N TRP A 384 -13.42 14.94 7.17
CA TRP A 384 -12.47 14.20 8.03
C TRP A 384 -12.93 12.79 8.35
N ASN A 385 -14.13 12.64 8.90
CA ASN A 385 -14.74 11.34 9.14
C ASN A 385 -15.34 10.78 7.84
N PRO A 386 -15.50 9.45 7.76
CA PRO A 386 -16.04 8.81 6.56
C PRO A 386 -17.36 9.44 6.13
N THR A 387 -17.40 9.93 4.92
CA THR A 387 -18.59 10.59 4.35
C THR A 387 -18.77 10.16 2.90
N PHE A 388 -19.91 9.58 2.60
CA PHE A 388 -20.37 9.36 1.24
C PHE A 388 -20.93 10.67 0.67
N ILE A 389 -20.39 11.09 -0.46
CA ILE A 389 -21.03 12.10 -1.32
C ILE A 389 -21.84 11.35 -2.34
N ILE A 390 -23.13 11.63 -2.42
CA ILE A 390 -24.10 10.87 -3.22
C ILE A 390 -24.78 11.77 -4.27
N ASP A 391 -25.49 11.14 -5.21
CA ASP A 391 -26.31 11.83 -6.21
C ASP A 391 -25.48 12.76 -7.12
N TYR A 392 -24.45 12.20 -7.76
CA TYR A 392 -23.62 12.94 -8.72
C TYR A 392 -24.37 13.29 -9.99
N PRO A 393 -24.07 14.44 -10.63
CA PRO A 393 -24.67 14.82 -11.90
C PRO A 393 -24.39 13.81 -13.02
N VAL A 394 -25.37 13.58 -13.91
CA VAL A 394 -25.24 12.69 -15.08
C VAL A 394 -24.07 13.09 -15.97
N GLU A 395 -23.83 14.41 -16.14
CA GLU A 395 -22.78 14.93 -17.04
C GLU A 395 -21.35 14.55 -16.63
N VAL A 396 -21.13 14.24 -15.32
CA VAL A 396 -19.82 13.82 -14.77
C VAL A 396 -19.78 12.33 -14.42
N SER A 397 -20.78 11.55 -14.85
CA SER A 397 -20.96 10.15 -14.46
C SER A 397 -21.32 9.26 -15.66
N PRO A 398 -20.40 9.10 -16.64
CA PRO A 398 -20.72 8.48 -17.94
C PRO A 398 -21.10 6.99 -17.88
N LEU A 399 -20.76 6.29 -16.80
CA LEU A 399 -21.00 4.85 -16.63
C LEU A 399 -22.07 4.53 -15.57
N ALA A 400 -22.54 5.55 -14.85
CA ALA A 400 -23.54 5.40 -13.80
C ALA A 400 -24.97 5.54 -14.33
N ARG A 401 -25.88 4.74 -13.78
CA ARG A 401 -27.32 4.82 -14.09
C ARG A 401 -27.89 6.16 -13.61
N ALA A 402 -28.70 6.80 -14.46
CA ALA A 402 -29.50 7.95 -14.04
C ALA A 402 -30.54 7.53 -13.00
N SER A 403 -30.78 8.36 -12.00
CA SER A 403 -31.80 8.10 -10.98
C SER A 403 -33.20 8.26 -11.58
N ASP A 404 -34.03 7.26 -11.34
CA ASP A 404 -35.45 7.28 -11.78
C ASP A 404 -36.28 8.33 -11.01
N SER A 405 -35.84 8.72 -9.80
CA SER A 405 -36.57 9.63 -8.91
C SER A 405 -36.00 11.05 -8.85
N LYS A 406 -34.74 11.27 -9.27
CA LYS A 406 -34.01 12.54 -9.18
C LYS A 406 -33.48 12.93 -10.55
N PRO A 407 -34.26 13.64 -11.38
CA PRO A 407 -33.86 14.03 -12.73
C PRO A 407 -32.52 14.78 -12.76
N GLY A 408 -31.63 14.41 -13.71
CA GLY A 408 -30.31 15.01 -13.87
C GLY A 408 -29.22 14.49 -12.94
N LEU A 409 -29.57 13.60 -11.99
CA LEU A 409 -28.65 12.96 -11.06
C LEU A 409 -28.52 11.47 -11.36
N THR A 410 -27.42 10.88 -10.87
CA THR A 410 -27.15 9.44 -10.97
C THR A 410 -27.18 8.78 -9.59
N GLU A 411 -27.37 7.49 -9.58
CA GLU A 411 -27.18 6.64 -8.40
C GLU A 411 -25.69 6.32 -8.22
N ARG A 412 -24.90 7.35 -7.87
CA ARG A 412 -23.44 7.29 -7.68
C ARG A 412 -23.05 7.87 -6.34
N PHE A 413 -22.03 7.28 -5.75
CA PHE A 413 -21.37 7.83 -4.58
C PHE A 413 -19.84 7.86 -4.75
N GLU A 414 -19.22 8.76 -4.03
CA GLU A 414 -17.79 8.67 -3.67
C GLU A 414 -17.66 8.71 -2.16
N LEU A 415 -16.75 7.91 -1.62
CA LEU A 415 -16.43 7.90 -0.19
C LEU A 415 -15.17 8.71 0.08
N PHE A 416 -15.29 9.68 0.96
CA PHE A 416 -14.18 10.49 1.43
C PHE A 416 -13.84 10.16 2.88
N VAL A 417 -12.56 10.05 3.18
CA VAL A 417 -12.02 9.90 4.54
C VAL A 417 -10.75 10.73 4.64
N VAL A 418 -10.60 11.50 5.70
CA VAL A 418 -9.46 12.42 5.94
C VAL A 418 -9.20 13.39 4.77
N GLY A 419 -10.29 13.87 4.14
CA GLY A 419 -10.24 14.78 3.00
C GLY A 419 -9.68 14.14 1.73
N ARG A 420 -9.90 12.84 1.55
CA ARG A 420 -9.42 12.09 0.37
C ARG A 420 -10.47 11.08 -0.08
N GLU A 421 -10.71 11.02 -1.38
CA GLU A 421 -11.49 9.95 -1.97
C GLU A 421 -10.82 8.60 -1.70
N LEU A 422 -11.60 7.65 -1.19
CA LEU A 422 -11.18 6.28 -0.89
C LEU A 422 -11.88 5.25 -1.76
N ALA A 423 -13.15 5.47 -2.10
CA ALA A 423 -13.95 4.59 -2.94
C ALA A 423 -14.90 5.40 -3.84
N ASN A 424 -15.26 4.79 -4.97
CA ASN A 424 -16.26 5.28 -5.92
C ASN A 424 -17.13 4.10 -6.35
N GLY A 425 -18.44 4.29 -6.42
CA GLY A 425 -19.35 3.23 -6.83
C GLY A 425 -20.71 3.78 -7.24
N TYR A 426 -21.47 2.94 -7.94
CA TYR A 426 -22.76 3.32 -8.48
C TYR A 426 -23.63 2.12 -8.86
N SER A 427 -24.93 2.38 -9.08
CA SER A 427 -25.76 1.51 -9.90
C SER A 427 -25.31 1.65 -11.34
N GLU A 428 -25.00 0.51 -11.97
CA GLU A 428 -24.42 0.49 -13.31
C GLU A 428 -25.45 0.89 -14.38
N LEU A 429 -25.01 1.72 -15.32
CA LEU A 429 -25.80 1.96 -16.52
C LEU A 429 -25.89 0.65 -17.31
N ASN A 430 -27.11 0.13 -17.47
CA ASN A 430 -27.38 -1.15 -18.14
C ASN A 430 -28.19 -1.02 -19.44
N ASP A 431 -28.52 0.20 -19.85
CA ASP A 431 -29.12 0.51 -21.15
C ASP A 431 -28.01 0.72 -22.20
N PRO A 432 -27.89 -0.19 -23.22
CA PRO A 432 -26.83 -0.09 -24.21
C PRO A 432 -26.99 1.14 -25.13
N GLU A 433 -28.21 1.62 -25.38
CA GLU A 433 -28.44 2.79 -26.23
C GLU A 433 -28.01 4.08 -25.51
N ASP A 434 -28.40 4.26 -24.24
CA ASP A 434 -27.93 5.39 -23.40
C ASP A 434 -26.41 5.34 -23.24
N GLN A 435 -25.83 4.16 -22.98
CA GLN A 435 -24.38 4.02 -22.88
C GLN A 435 -23.65 4.41 -24.17
N ALA A 436 -24.20 4.04 -25.33
CA ALA A 436 -23.62 4.41 -26.62
C ALA A 436 -23.66 5.93 -26.85
N GLU A 437 -24.74 6.60 -26.44
CA GLU A 437 -24.85 8.08 -26.55
C GLU A 437 -23.86 8.77 -25.61
N ARG A 438 -23.67 8.26 -24.37
CA ARG A 438 -22.70 8.82 -23.43
C ARG A 438 -21.26 8.62 -23.91
N PHE A 439 -20.93 7.48 -24.51
CA PHE A 439 -19.62 7.29 -25.13
C PHE A 439 -19.36 8.23 -26.29
N LYS A 440 -20.39 8.52 -27.15
CA LYS A 440 -20.27 9.52 -28.20
C LYS A 440 -20.01 10.92 -27.64
N ALA A 441 -20.68 11.29 -26.54
CA ALA A 441 -20.44 12.55 -25.86
C ALA A 441 -19.00 12.64 -25.31
N GLN A 442 -18.47 11.55 -24.72
CA GLN A 442 -17.07 11.47 -24.26
C GLN A 442 -16.07 11.62 -25.43
N VAL A 443 -16.31 10.98 -26.56
CA VAL A 443 -15.47 11.14 -27.76
C VAL A 443 -15.50 12.60 -28.26
N ALA A 444 -16.65 13.26 -28.24
CA ALA A 444 -16.74 14.67 -28.60
C ALA A 444 -15.95 15.59 -27.64
N GLN A 445 -15.92 15.30 -26.34
CA GLN A 445 -15.09 16.01 -25.36
C GLN A 445 -13.60 15.78 -25.64
N LYS A 446 -13.21 14.55 -25.98
CA LYS A 446 -11.85 14.21 -26.37
C LYS A 446 -11.39 14.97 -27.61
N ASP A 447 -12.23 15.04 -28.64
CA ASP A 447 -11.96 15.78 -29.87
C ASP A 447 -11.87 17.31 -29.60
N ALA A 448 -12.53 17.79 -28.56
CA ALA A 448 -12.42 19.17 -28.05
C ALA A 448 -11.19 19.45 -27.19
N GLY A 449 -10.35 18.45 -26.91
CA GLY A 449 -9.07 18.57 -26.22
C GLY A 449 -9.03 18.00 -24.79
N ASP A 450 -10.03 17.24 -24.38
CA ASP A 450 -10.01 16.51 -23.11
C ASP A 450 -9.29 15.16 -23.29
N ASP A 451 -8.00 15.12 -23.02
CA ASP A 451 -7.16 13.92 -23.13
C ASP A 451 -7.57 12.76 -22.19
N GLU A 452 -8.36 13.04 -21.16
CA GLU A 452 -8.80 12.06 -20.15
C GLU A 452 -10.15 11.43 -20.51
N ALA A 453 -10.93 12.04 -21.44
CA ALA A 453 -12.22 11.54 -21.86
C ALA A 453 -12.13 10.13 -22.47
N MET A 454 -13.18 9.33 -22.27
CA MET A 454 -13.22 7.93 -22.67
C MET A 454 -13.30 7.75 -24.20
N HIS A 455 -12.84 6.59 -24.64
CA HIS A 455 -13.00 6.11 -26.02
C HIS A 455 -14.35 5.39 -26.18
N TYR A 456 -14.83 5.30 -27.44
CA TYR A 456 -15.98 4.49 -27.78
C TYR A 456 -15.58 3.01 -27.85
N ASP A 457 -16.13 2.16 -26.97
CA ASP A 457 -15.91 0.72 -26.97
C ASP A 457 -17.14 0.00 -27.56
N ALA A 458 -17.08 -0.27 -28.87
CA ALA A 458 -18.15 -0.96 -29.57
C ALA A 458 -18.34 -2.41 -29.11
N ASP A 459 -17.30 -3.08 -28.62
CA ASP A 459 -17.40 -4.44 -28.11
C ASP A 459 -18.12 -4.48 -26.76
N TYR A 460 -17.88 -3.47 -25.92
CA TYR A 460 -18.63 -3.33 -24.66
C TYR A 460 -20.11 -3.05 -24.90
N ILE A 461 -20.46 -2.16 -25.84
CA ILE A 461 -21.88 -1.93 -26.24
C ILE A 461 -22.50 -3.23 -26.70
N ARG A 462 -21.84 -3.97 -27.61
CA ARG A 462 -22.33 -5.28 -28.07
C ARG A 462 -22.50 -6.28 -26.90
N ALA A 463 -21.62 -6.29 -25.93
CA ALA A 463 -21.78 -7.12 -24.74
C ALA A 463 -23.03 -6.73 -23.93
N MET A 464 -23.27 -5.42 -23.73
CA MET A 464 -24.48 -4.93 -23.06
C MET A 464 -25.77 -5.31 -23.80
N GLU A 465 -25.77 -5.38 -25.12
CA GLU A 465 -26.91 -5.81 -25.94
C GLU A 465 -27.33 -7.26 -25.70
N PHE A 466 -26.44 -8.11 -25.12
CA PHE A 466 -26.82 -9.44 -24.62
C PHE A 466 -27.56 -9.38 -23.29
N GLY A 467 -27.63 -8.23 -22.65
CA GLY A 467 -28.33 -7.97 -21.38
C GLY A 467 -27.39 -7.91 -20.18
N LEU A 468 -27.02 -6.72 -19.78
CA LEU A 468 -26.41 -6.47 -18.46
C LEU A 468 -27.56 -6.41 -17.43
N PRO A 469 -27.61 -7.32 -16.45
CA PRO A 469 -28.64 -7.24 -15.39
C PRO A 469 -28.46 -5.95 -14.57
N PRO A 470 -29.49 -5.49 -13.84
CA PRO A 470 -29.28 -4.46 -12.82
C PRO A 470 -28.10 -4.83 -11.94
N THR A 471 -27.12 -3.97 -11.83
CA THR A 471 -25.81 -4.29 -11.21
C THR A 471 -25.34 -3.10 -10.40
N GLY A 472 -24.84 -3.36 -9.19
CA GLY A 472 -24.06 -2.39 -8.42
C GLY A 472 -22.57 -2.67 -8.57
N GLY A 473 -21.79 -1.62 -8.73
CA GLY A 473 -20.32 -1.70 -8.81
C GLY A 473 -19.62 -0.73 -7.87
N CYS A 474 -18.42 -1.10 -7.42
CA CYS A 474 -17.62 -0.24 -6.57
C CYS A 474 -16.12 -0.51 -6.74
N GLY A 475 -15.33 0.56 -6.77
CA GLY A 475 -13.88 0.53 -6.69
C GLY A 475 -13.38 1.13 -5.38
N ILE A 476 -12.41 0.47 -4.73
CA ILE A 476 -11.73 0.98 -3.52
C ILE A 476 -10.22 1.02 -3.79
N GLY A 477 -9.61 2.18 -3.57
CA GLY A 477 -8.15 2.36 -3.67
C GLY A 477 -7.43 1.64 -2.53
N ILE A 478 -6.80 0.50 -2.80
CA ILE A 478 -6.09 -0.29 -1.78
C ILE A 478 -4.92 0.49 -1.19
N ASP A 479 -4.15 1.22 -2.01
CA ASP A 479 -3.03 2.01 -1.49
C ASP A 479 -3.52 3.10 -0.53
N ARG A 480 -4.64 3.78 -0.85
CA ARG A 480 -5.25 4.79 0.03
C ARG A 480 -5.82 4.17 1.31
N LEU A 481 -6.43 2.99 1.22
CA LEU A 481 -6.89 2.24 2.40
C LEU A 481 -5.72 1.88 3.32
N VAL A 482 -4.62 1.40 2.75
CA VAL A 482 -3.40 1.09 3.53
C VAL A 482 -2.83 2.36 4.16
N MET A 483 -2.76 3.49 3.43
CA MET A 483 -2.33 4.77 4.00
C MET A 483 -3.16 5.16 5.23
N LEU A 484 -4.48 5.06 5.12
CA LEU A 484 -5.41 5.36 6.21
C LEU A 484 -5.16 4.47 7.44
N LEU A 485 -5.08 3.16 7.24
CA LEU A 485 -4.98 2.17 8.32
C LEU A 485 -3.57 2.04 8.93
N THR A 486 -2.54 2.63 8.30
CA THR A 486 -1.14 2.62 8.79
C THR A 486 -0.62 4.02 9.16
N ASP A 487 -1.50 5.03 9.21
CA ASP A 487 -1.13 6.44 9.45
C ASP A 487 -0.03 6.96 8.50
N SER A 488 -0.03 6.50 7.24
CA SER A 488 0.94 6.90 6.23
C SER A 488 0.47 8.14 5.48
N GLN A 489 1.32 9.18 5.42
CA GLN A 489 0.93 10.48 4.86
C GLN A 489 1.09 10.54 3.33
N THR A 490 1.92 9.67 2.76
CA THR A 490 2.19 9.63 1.32
C THR A 490 2.04 8.22 0.77
N ILE A 491 1.53 8.11 -0.46
CA ILE A 491 1.35 6.84 -1.16
C ILE A 491 2.69 6.09 -1.34
N ARG A 492 3.82 6.80 -1.37
CA ARG A 492 5.15 6.20 -1.47
C ARG A 492 5.56 5.41 -0.24
N ASP A 493 4.97 5.69 0.93
CA ASP A 493 5.24 4.95 2.15
C ASP A 493 4.63 3.54 2.11
N VAL A 494 3.56 3.35 1.35
CA VAL A 494 2.80 2.10 1.28
C VAL A 494 3.02 1.30 -0.01
N ILE A 495 3.78 1.82 -0.96
CA ILE A 495 4.24 1.12 -2.16
C ILE A 495 5.71 0.73 -1.96
N LEU A 496 6.04 -0.55 -2.15
CA LEU A 496 7.40 -1.05 -1.94
C LEU A 496 8.43 -0.30 -2.80
N PHE A 497 8.17 -0.19 -4.09
CA PHE A 497 9.03 0.50 -5.05
C PHE A 497 8.19 1.52 -5.82
N PRO A 498 7.97 2.72 -5.25
CA PRO A 498 7.22 3.77 -5.93
C PRO A 498 7.99 4.32 -7.13
N GLN A 499 7.27 4.83 -8.11
CA GLN A 499 7.90 5.55 -9.22
C GLN A 499 8.62 6.80 -8.70
N MET A 500 9.87 6.97 -9.11
CA MET A 500 10.72 8.10 -8.72
C MET A 500 11.25 8.81 -9.97
N ARG A 501 11.56 10.10 -9.84
CA ARG A 501 12.31 10.80 -10.90
C ARG A 501 13.70 10.17 -11.02
N PRO A 502 14.30 10.11 -12.22
CA PRO A 502 15.72 9.73 -12.36
C PRO A 502 16.63 10.60 -11.47
N GLU A 503 17.76 10.01 -11.02
CA GLU A 503 18.84 10.73 -10.31
C GLU A 503 19.56 11.71 -11.22
#